data_67244fe80a36d678cc7dd8ef85ddac59
#
_entry.id   67244fe80a36d678cc7dd8ef85ddac59
#
_cell.length_a   1.000
_cell.length_b   1.000
_cell.length_c   1.000
_cell.angle_alpha   90.00
_cell.angle_beta   90.00
_cell.angle_gamma   90.00
#
_symmetry.space_group_name_H-M   'P 1'
#
loop_
_entity.id
_entity.type
_entity.pdbx_description
1 polymer ?
#
loop_
_entity_poly.entity_id
_entity_poly.type
_entity_poly.pdbx_seq_one_letter_code
_entity_poly.pdbx_strand_id
1 'polypeptide(L)'
;MNKTFSNRTISIGLVQMACSTDPDQNLKKGVDSAGKAAQQGAQVICLPELFRSQYFCQQEDTKLFDLAEPVPGASTNALSAVAKKHGVVIIVPVFERRSAGVYHNSAAIIDADGSIAGFYRKMHIPDDPSYYEKFYFTPGDLGFNAVQTAHGKISTLICWDQWYPEGARISSLLGASILFYPTAIGWHPHEKKEHGAAQKDAWQTVQRGHAIANGIYVAAVNRIGLEKPTPQAPGIEFWGSSFLADPQGIILAQASQDKEEILVAEIDLGHLENIRRNWPFLRDRRIDAYGQITNRFLEEEKWKQK
;
A
#
# COMPACT_ATOMS: atom_id res chain seq x y z
N MET A 1 -34.44 13.23 -2.84
CA MET A 1 -34.33 12.58 -4.17
C MET A 1 -32.86 12.24 -4.38
N ASN A 2 -32.52 10.97 -4.37
CA ASN A 2 -31.18 10.44 -4.48
C ASN A 2 -30.62 10.73 -5.87
N LYS A 3 -29.60 11.56 -5.95
CA LYS A 3 -28.75 11.57 -7.14
C LYS A 3 -28.04 10.22 -7.16
N THR A 4 -28.47 9.40 -8.05
CA THR A 4 -27.95 8.11 -8.43
C THR A 4 -26.41 8.11 -8.47
N PHE A 5 -25.78 7.10 -7.85
CA PHE A 5 -24.38 6.69 -8.04
C PHE A 5 -24.15 6.17 -9.49
N SER A 6 -24.77 6.81 -10.49
CA SER A 6 -24.70 6.38 -11.87
C SER A 6 -23.36 6.82 -12.46
N ASN A 7 -22.57 5.85 -12.89
CA ASN A 7 -21.43 5.95 -13.81
C ASN A 7 -20.32 6.95 -13.41
N ARG A 8 -19.82 6.90 -12.18
CA ARG A 8 -18.57 7.58 -11.85
C ARG A 8 -17.42 6.60 -11.96
N THR A 9 -16.75 6.57 -13.10
CA THR A 9 -15.48 5.87 -13.27
C THR A 9 -14.34 6.71 -12.71
N ILE A 10 -13.32 6.03 -12.17
CA ILE A 10 -12.08 6.63 -11.70
C ILE A 10 -10.94 5.81 -12.29
N SER A 11 -9.98 6.48 -12.93
CA SER A 11 -8.79 5.83 -13.49
C SER A 11 -7.69 5.77 -12.42
N ILE A 12 -7.22 4.56 -12.14
CA ILE A 12 -6.20 4.26 -11.13
C ILE A 12 -4.87 4.00 -11.82
N GLY A 13 -3.82 4.71 -11.38
CA GLY A 13 -2.44 4.54 -11.84
C GLY A 13 -1.59 3.82 -10.80
N LEU A 14 -0.94 2.71 -11.18
CA LEU A 14 -0.01 1.97 -10.33
C LEU A 14 1.38 2.06 -10.94
N VAL A 15 2.35 2.58 -10.19
CA VAL A 15 3.73 2.74 -10.64
C VAL A 15 4.57 1.60 -10.11
N GLN A 16 4.91 0.63 -10.96
CA GLN A 16 5.86 -0.42 -10.65
C GLN A 16 7.26 0.00 -11.12
N MET A 17 8.22 0.11 -10.21
CA MET A 17 9.56 0.59 -10.53
C MET A 17 10.65 -0.17 -9.79
N ALA A 18 11.86 -0.19 -10.37
CA ALA A 18 13.09 -0.58 -9.69
C ALA A 18 13.69 0.63 -8.96
N CYS A 19 14.32 0.38 -7.81
CA CYS A 19 15.00 1.41 -7.03
C CYS A 19 16.51 1.24 -7.10
N SER A 20 17.23 2.33 -7.36
CA SER A 20 18.69 2.40 -7.30
C SER A 20 19.18 2.77 -5.89
N THR A 21 20.50 2.77 -5.70
CA THR A 21 21.12 3.23 -4.46
C THR A 21 21.09 4.76 -4.31
N ASP A 22 20.74 5.51 -5.36
CA ASP A 22 20.68 6.96 -5.37
C ASP A 22 19.25 7.46 -5.11
N PRO A 23 18.96 8.06 -3.93
CA PRO A 23 17.64 8.53 -3.58
C PRO A 23 17.08 9.63 -4.51
N ASP A 24 17.94 10.46 -5.07
CA ASP A 24 17.49 11.57 -5.91
C ASP A 24 17.13 11.08 -7.32
N GLN A 25 17.84 10.07 -7.85
CA GLN A 25 17.43 9.38 -9.08
C GLN A 25 16.10 8.65 -8.90
N ASN A 26 15.89 8.01 -7.76
CA ASN A 26 14.62 7.33 -7.46
C ASN A 26 13.47 8.34 -7.33
N LEU A 27 13.71 9.46 -6.64
CA LEU A 27 12.71 10.53 -6.55
C LEU A 27 12.36 11.08 -7.93
N LYS A 28 13.36 11.38 -8.76
CA LYS A 28 13.15 11.84 -10.13
C LYS A 28 12.33 10.82 -10.93
N LYS A 29 12.68 9.53 -10.85
CA LYS A 29 11.94 8.45 -11.53
C LYS A 29 10.49 8.37 -11.06
N GLY A 30 10.24 8.45 -9.74
CA GLY A 30 8.89 8.47 -9.17
C GLY A 30 8.05 9.65 -9.67
N VAL A 31 8.63 10.85 -9.70
CA VAL A 31 8.01 12.08 -10.23
C VAL A 31 7.68 11.94 -11.72
N ASP A 32 8.64 11.49 -12.53
CA ASP A 32 8.46 11.30 -13.96
C ASP A 32 7.39 10.23 -14.24
N SER A 33 7.37 9.15 -13.46
CA SER A 33 6.40 8.07 -13.62
C SER A 33 4.99 8.49 -13.20
N ALA A 34 4.85 9.24 -12.11
CA ALA A 34 3.56 9.82 -11.71
C ALA A 34 3.02 10.79 -12.76
N GLY A 35 3.90 11.64 -13.33
CA GLY A 35 3.54 12.52 -14.44
C GLY A 35 3.08 11.77 -15.69
N LYS A 36 3.76 10.67 -16.05
CA LYS A 36 3.36 9.80 -17.18
C LYS A 36 2.02 9.09 -16.89
N ALA A 37 1.81 8.58 -15.68
CA ALA A 37 0.54 7.97 -15.29
C ALA A 37 -0.62 8.97 -15.44
N ALA A 38 -0.44 10.21 -14.98
CA ALA A 38 -1.42 11.28 -15.14
C ALA A 38 -1.70 11.61 -16.61
N GLN A 39 -0.66 11.66 -17.47
CA GLN A 39 -0.81 11.87 -18.92
C GLN A 39 -1.55 10.71 -19.62
N GLN A 40 -1.47 9.50 -19.07
CA GLN A 40 -2.24 8.33 -19.52
C GLN A 40 -3.67 8.31 -18.98
N GLY A 41 -4.08 9.33 -18.24
CA GLY A 41 -5.44 9.50 -17.73
C GLY A 41 -5.67 9.01 -16.31
N ALA A 42 -4.64 8.58 -15.57
CA ALA A 42 -4.78 8.22 -14.17
C ALA A 42 -5.20 9.44 -13.34
N GLN A 43 -6.20 9.24 -12.47
CA GLN A 43 -6.73 10.25 -11.56
C GLN A 43 -6.26 10.03 -10.10
N VAL A 44 -6.00 8.78 -9.73
CA VAL A 44 -5.40 8.41 -8.44
C VAL A 44 -4.19 7.55 -8.72
N ILE A 45 -3.02 7.96 -8.27
CA ILE A 45 -1.74 7.32 -8.59
C ILE A 45 -1.09 6.84 -7.28
N CYS A 46 -0.52 5.63 -7.28
CA CYS A 46 0.20 5.09 -6.14
C CYS A 46 1.62 4.68 -6.55
N LEU A 47 2.61 5.09 -5.75
CA LEU A 47 4.01 4.68 -5.83
C LEU A 47 4.27 3.48 -4.90
N PRO A 48 5.32 2.66 -5.12
CA PRO A 48 5.64 1.55 -4.22
C PRO A 48 6.21 2.03 -2.88
N GLU A 49 6.11 1.19 -1.86
CA GLU A 49 6.64 1.44 -0.51
C GLU A 49 8.12 1.86 -0.57
N LEU A 50 8.52 2.89 0.20
CA LEU A 50 9.90 3.37 0.34
C LEU A 50 10.61 3.61 -1.02
N PHE A 51 9.87 4.07 -2.03
CA PHE A 51 10.33 4.15 -3.43
C PHE A 51 11.58 5.01 -3.63
N ARG A 52 11.87 5.92 -2.69
CA ARG A 52 13.02 6.82 -2.78
C ARG A 52 14.36 6.13 -2.55
N SER A 53 14.39 4.94 -1.96
CA SER A 53 15.62 4.18 -1.69
C SER A 53 15.49 2.73 -2.12
N GLN A 54 16.62 2.02 -2.23
CA GLN A 54 16.58 0.57 -2.12
C GLN A 54 15.99 0.18 -0.76
N TYR A 55 15.47 -1.04 -0.65
CA TYR A 55 14.90 -1.56 0.58
C TYR A 55 16.04 -1.82 1.59
N PHE A 56 16.28 -0.81 2.40
CA PHE A 56 17.41 -0.76 3.33
C PHE A 56 17.22 -1.64 4.56
N CYS A 57 16.00 -2.08 4.86
CA CYS A 57 15.70 -2.91 6.03
C CYS A 57 16.25 -4.34 5.93
N GLN A 58 17.04 -4.65 4.88
CA GLN A 58 17.76 -5.92 4.78
C GLN A 58 18.93 -6.04 5.77
N GLN A 59 19.30 -4.95 6.44
CA GLN A 59 20.35 -4.88 7.45
C GLN A 59 19.99 -3.84 8.51
N GLU A 60 20.63 -3.94 9.68
CA GLU A 60 20.53 -2.97 10.76
C GLU A 60 21.76 -2.05 10.71
N ASP A 61 21.60 -0.84 10.18
CA ASP A 61 22.67 0.16 10.11
C ASP A 61 22.12 1.55 10.44
N THR A 62 22.64 2.15 11.52
CA THR A 62 22.20 3.47 11.98
C THR A 62 22.41 4.59 10.98
N LYS A 63 23.36 4.44 10.03
CA LYS A 63 23.60 5.42 8.94
C LYS A 63 22.41 5.53 7.99
N LEU A 64 21.61 4.47 7.86
CA LEU A 64 20.46 4.45 6.95
C LEU A 64 19.28 5.28 7.45
N PHE A 65 19.28 5.73 8.72
CA PHE A 65 18.34 6.75 9.20
C PHE A 65 18.50 8.10 8.47
N ASP A 66 19.66 8.36 7.85
CA ASP A 66 19.88 9.58 7.04
C ASP A 66 19.05 9.59 5.74
N LEU A 67 18.48 8.45 5.33
CA LEU A 67 17.52 8.37 4.22
C LEU A 67 16.14 8.95 4.56
N ALA A 68 15.84 9.13 5.86
CA ALA A 68 14.55 9.63 6.30
C ALA A 68 14.37 11.13 6.01
N GLU A 69 13.16 11.50 5.68
CA GLU A 69 12.79 12.88 5.41
C GLU A 69 11.60 13.34 6.29
N PRO A 70 11.50 14.65 6.61
CA PRO A 70 10.31 15.17 7.27
C PRO A 70 9.10 15.13 6.31
N VAL A 71 7.91 15.26 6.87
CA VAL A 71 6.68 15.48 6.08
C VAL A 71 6.06 16.80 6.53
N PRO A 72 5.94 17.79 5.61
CA PRO A 72 6.38 17.82 4.21
C PRO A 72 7.90 17.75 4.05
N GLY A 73 8.35 17.07 2.98
CA GLY A 73 9.76 16.88 2.64
C GLY A 73 9.99 16.81 1.13
N ALA A 74 11.16 16.34 0.72
CA ALA A 74 11.55 16.32 -0.68
C ALA A 74 10.56 15.54 -1.56
N SER A 75 10.18 14.33 -1.12
CA SER A 75 9.25 13.47 -1.87
C SER A 75 7.85 14.08 -1.97
N THR A 76 7.29 14.51 -0.84
CA THR A 76 5.93 15.08 -0.82
C THR A 76 5.86 16.39 -1.60
N ASN A 77 6.86 17.28 -1.47
CA ASN A 77 6.87 18.55 -2.19
C ASN A 77 6.95 18.37 -3.71
N ALA A 78 7.84 17.47 -4.17
CA ALA A 78 7.98 17.18 -5.60
C ALA A 78 6.70 16.59 -6.19
N LEU A 79 6.07 15.63 -5.49
CA LEU A 79 4.83 14.97 -5.96
C LEU A 79 3.58 15.85 -5.76
N SER A 80 3.57 16.77 -4.79
CA SER A 80 2.54 17.83 -4.68
C SER A 80 2.51 18.73 -5.93
N ALA A 81 3.68 19.06 -6.46
CA ALA A 81 3.75 19.83 -7.71
C ALA A 81 3.15 19.05 -8.90
N VAL A 82 3.42 17.73 -8.99
CA VAL A 82 2.81 16.86 -10.02
C VAL A 82 1.30 16.76 -9.82
N ALA A 83 0.82 16.50 -8.60
CA ALA A 83 -0.59 16.40 -8.26
C ALA A 83 -1.35 17.66 -8.69
N LYS A 84 -0.86 18.83 -8.27
CA LYS A 84 -1.43 20.12 -8.61
C LYS A 84 -1.40 20.39 -10.12
N LYS A 85 -0.28 20.11 -10.80
CA LYS A 85 -0.13 20.35 -12.24
C LYS A 85 -1.11 19.55 -13.08
N HIS A 86 -1.40 18.30 -12.69
CA HIS A 86 -2.23 17.39 -13.46
C HIS A 86 -3.64 17.21 -12.89
N GLY A 87 -3.96 17.77 -11.72
CA GLY A 87 -5.26 17.60 -11.06
C GLY A 87 -5.51 16.17 -10.59
N VAL A 88 -4.47 15.46 -10.12
CA VAL A 88 -4.51 14.05 -9.73
C VAL A 88 -4.19 13.86 -8.24
N VAL A 89 -4.73 12.80 -7.65
CA VAL A 89 -4.38 12.36 -6.31
C VAL A 89 -3.15 11.46 -6.37
N ILE A 90 -2.19 11.64 -5.46
CA ILE A 90 -0.99 10.80 -5.41
C ILE A 90 -0.77 10.25 -4.01
N ILE A 91 -0.62 8.93 -3.90
CA ILE A 91 -0.20 8.25 -2.68
C ILE A 91 1.32 8.13 -2.72
N VAL A 92 1.96 8.79 -1.74
CA VAL A 92 3.41 8.97 -1.65
C VAL A 92 3.95 8.26 -0.40
N PRO A 93 4.48 7.05 -0.53
CA PRO A 93 5.18 6.38 0.58
C PRO A 93 6.48 7.09 0.94
N VAL A 94 6.76 7.23 2.25
CA VAL A 94 7.88 8.01 2.78
C VAL A 94 8.52 7.29 3.96
N PHE A 95 9.84 7.27 4.02
CA PHE A 95 10.55 7.05 5.27
C PHE A 95 10.50 8.34 6.07
N GLU A 96 9.56 8.42 7.01
CA GLU A 96 9.27 9.64 7.78
C GLU A 96 10.26 9.82 8.93
N ARG A 97 10.91 10.97 8.99
CA ARG A 97 11.56 11.49 10.20
C ARG A 97 10.57 12.39 10.94
N ARG A 98 9.85 11.86 11.91
CA ARG A 98 8.89 12.62 12.72
C ARG A 98 9.59 13.57 13.69
N SER A 99 10.64 13.06 14.33
CA SER A 99 11.50 13.82 15.24
C SER A 99 12.84 13.10 15.38
N ALA A 100 13.78 13.68 16.13
CA ALA A 100 15.04 13.00 16.46
C ALA A 100 14.75 11.68 17.18
N GLY A 101 15.21 10.55 16.62
CA GLY A 101 15.03 9.22 17.18
C GLY A 101 13.64 8.59 17.01
N VAL A 102 12.70 9.24 16.28
CA VAL A 102 11.37 8.70 16.02
C VAL A 102 11.08 8.72 14.52
N TYR A 103 10.96 7.53 13.94
CA TYR A 103 10.82 7.32 12.51
C TYR A 103 9.65 6.38 12.22
N HIS A 104 9.00 6.57 11.09
CA HIS A 104 7.88 5.73 10.63
C HIS A 104 8.03 5.37 9.15
N ASN A 105 7.47 4.23 8.79
CA ASN A 105 7.12 3.93 7.41
C ASN A 105 5.73 4.50 7.16
N SER A 106 5.63 5.50 6.30
CA SER A 106 4.44 6.34 6.19
C SER A 106 3.99 6.50 4.74
N ALA A 107 2.75 6.91 4.53
CA ALA A 107 2.23 7.31 3.23
C ALA A 107 1.43 8.62 3.36
N ALA A 108 1.82 9.62 2.58
CA ALA A 108 1.06 10.84 2.41
C ALA A 108 0.06 10.67 1.25
N ILE A 109 -1.17 11.10 1.45
CA ILE A 109 -2.19 11.20 0.40
C ILE A 109 -2.26 12.67 -0.01
N ILE A 110 -1.75 12.96 -1.20
CA ILE A 110 -1.73 14.31 -1.78
C ILE A 110 -2.95 14.45 -2.69
N ASP A 111 -3.78 15.48 -2.45
CA ASP A 111 -4.96 15.74 -3.25
C ASP A 111 -4.63 16.48 -4.56
N ALA A 112 -5.62 16.59 -5.43
CA ALA A 112 -5.52 17.16 -6.76
C ALA A 112 -5.10 18.65 -6.78
N ASP A 113 -5.23 19.37 -5.68
CA ASP A 113 -4.75 20.75 -5.51
C ASP A 113 -3.28 20.82 -5.05
N GLY A 114 -2.65 19.66 -4.75
CA GLY A 114 -1.30 19.52 -4.23
C GLY A 114 -1.20 19.60 -2.71
N SER A 115 -2.30 19.72 -1.98
CA SER A 115 -2.30 19.68 -0.52
C SER A 115 -2.23 18.24 0.00
N ILE A 116 -1.70 18.05 1.22
CA ILE A 116 -1.74 16.75 1.90
C ILE A 116 -3.14 16.60 2.52
N ALA A 117 -4.00 15.77 1.90
CA ALA A 117 -5.35 15.49 2.36
C ALA A 117 -5.40 14.47 3.51
N GLY A 118 -4.39 13.62 3.62
CA GLY A 118 -4.32 12.60 4.67
C GLY A 118 -2.94 11.99 4.81
N PHE A 119 -2.79 11.22 5.88
CA PHE A 119 -1.50 10.61 6.23
C PHE A 119 -1.73 9.30 6.97
N TYR A 120 -0.96 8.27 6.62
CA TYR A 120 -1.00 6.97 7.27
C TYR A 120 0.41 6.56 7.71
N ARG A 121 0.54 5.98 8.89
CA ARG A 121 1.76 5.36 9.41
C ARG A 121 1.52 3.86 9.52
N LYS A 122 2.41 3.05 8.95
CA LYS A 122 2.33 1.58 8.94
C LYS A 122 2.12 1.04 10.34
N MET A 123 1.03 0.29 10.53
CA MET A 123 0.64 -0.24 11.85
C MET A 123 1.36 -1.54 12.17
N HIS A 124 1.48 -2.44 11.19
CA HIS A 124 2.14 -3.74 11.37
C HIS A 124 3.56 -3.68 10.81
N ILE A 125 4.54 -3.77 11.71
CA ILE A 125 5.97 -3.70 11.37
C ILE A 125 6.55 -5.11 11.40
N PRO A 126 7.05 -5.66 10.27
CA PRO A 126 7.71 -6.97 10.23
C PRO A 126 9.08 -6.95 10.91
N ASP A 127 9.52 -8.15 11.27
CA ASP A 127 10.85 -8.41 11.84
C ASP A 127 11.33 -9.82 11.47
N ASP A 128 11.28 -10.10 10.18
CA ASP A 128 11.75 -11.36 9.60
C ASP A 128 13.16 -11.21 9.02
N PRO A 129 13.88 -12.29 8.75
CA PRO A 129 15.19 -12.22 8.12
C PRO A 129 15.17 -11.36 6.85
N SER A 130 16.08 -10.40 6.77
CA SER A 130 16.17 -9.37 5.71
C SER A 130 14.97 -8.41 5.63
N TYR A 131 14.05 -8.43 6.59
CA TYR A 131 12.96 -7.48 6.76
C TYR A 131 12.98 -6.88 8.18
N TYR A 132 14.14 -6.36 8.60
CA TYR A 132 14.39 -5.82 9.96
C TYR A 132 13.77 -4.43 10.13
N GLU A 133 12.48 -4.30 9.84
CA GLU A 133 11.81 -3.00 9.88
C GLU A 133 11.65 -2.47 11.30
N LYS A 134 11.56 -3.33 12.32
CA LYS A 134 11.46 -2.89 13.73
C LYS A 134 12.70 -2.15 14.23
N PHE A 135 13.86 -2.34 13.60
CA PHE A 135 15.05 -1.55 13.88
C PHE A 135 14.86 -0.08 13.51
N TYR A 136 14.13 0.19 12.43
CA TYR A 136 13.97 1.52 11.88
C TYR A 136 12.67 2.21 12.28
N PHE A 137 11.56 1.49 12.35
CA PHE A 137 10.23 2.11 12.40
C PHE A 137 9.52 1.90 13.73
N THR A 138 9.04 3.00 14.29
CA THR A 138 8.00 3.00 15.31
C THR A 138 6.68 2.60 14.66
N PRO A 139 5.87 1.69 15.26
CA PRO A 139 4.53 1.38 14.79
C PRO A 139 3.66 2.63 14.65
N GLY A 140 2.72 2.60 13.70
CA GLY A 140 1.80 3.70 13.43
C GLY A 140 0.92 4.02 14.61
N ASP A 141 0.73 5.31 14.88
CA ASP A 141 -0.04 5.87 16.00
C ASP A 141 -1.24 6.73 15.58
N LEU A 142 -1.54 6.76 14.27
CA LEU A 142 -2.67 7.51 13.71
C LEU A 142 -3.92 6.64 13.53
N GLY A 143 -3.82 5.33 13.73
CA GLY A 143 -4.88 4.37 13.44
C GLY A 143 -5.10 4.18 11.94
N PHE A 144 -6.17 3.44 11.61
CA PHE A 144 -6.62 3.26 10.25
C PHE A 144 -7.50 4.44 9.83
N ASN A 145 -7.41 4.85 8.57
CA ASN A 145 -8.18 5.97 8.07
C ASN A 145 -8.74 5.73 6.67
N ALA A 146 -9.69 6.57 6.27
CA ALA A 146 -10.15 6.70 4.90
C ALA A 146 -10.28 8.19 4.59
N VAL A 147 -9.58 8.64 3.57
CA VAL A 147 -9.38 10.05 3.24
C VAL A 147 -10.29 10.42 2.08
N GLN A 148 -11.07 11.50 2.25
CA GLN A 148 -11.84 12.08 1.15
C GLN A 148 -10.91 12.90 0.28
N THR A 149 -10.90 12.61 -1.01
CA THR A 149 -10.11 13.32 -2.03
C THR A 149 -11.01 13.81 -3.15
N ALA A 150 -10.46 14.61 -4.06
CA ALA A 150 -11.16 15.07 -5.27
C ALA A 150 -11.73 13.91 -6.12
N HIS A 151 -11.07 12.76 -6.13
CA HIS A 151 -11.43 11.61 -6.96
C HIS A 151 -12.09 10.45 -6.20
N GLY A 152 -12.44 10.64 -4.92
CA GLY A 152 -13.17 9.63 -4.14
C GLY A 152 -12.60 9.46 -2.75
N LYS A 153 -13.23 8.57 -1.97
CA LYS A 153 -12.76 8.23 -0.64
C LYS A 153 -11.85 7.01 -0.72
N ILE A 154 -10.59 7.17 -0.36
CA ILE A 154 -9.54 6.16 -0.48
C ILE A 154 -8.95 5.83 0.88
N SER A 155 -8.40 4.64 1.02
CA SER A 155 -7.58 4.25 2.17
C SER A 155 -6.24 3.71 1.68
N THR A 156 -5.21 3.87 2.52
CA THR A 156 -3.88 3.33 2.25
C THR A 156 -3.40 2.58 3.48
N LEU A 157 -2.98 1.36 3.27
CA LEU A 157 -2.25 0.50 4.20
C LEU A 157 -0.92 0.14 3.56
N ILE A 158 0.12 -0.20 4.35
CA ILE A 158 1.46 -0.38 3.80
C ILE A 158 1.94 -1.82 3.99
N CYS A 159 2.29 -2.48 2.91
CA CYS A 159 3.03 -3.75 2.81
C CYS A 159 2.53 -4.82 3.81
N TRP A 160 3.20 -5.00 4.95
CA TRP A 160 2.88 -6.02 5.96
C TRP A 160 1.43 -5.96 6.46
N ASP A 161 0.82 -4.76 6.45
CA ASP A 161 -0.61 -4.59 6.75
C ASP A 161 -1.52 -5.44 5.84
N GLN A 162 -1.06 -5.81 4.64
CA GLN A 162 -1.80 -6.59 3.65
C GLN A 162 -2.15 -8.02 4.12
N TRP A 163 -1.45 -8.53 5.13
CA TRP A 163 -1.70 -9.86 5.67
C TRP A 163 -2.81 -9.87 6.73
N TYR A 164 -3.22 -8.70 7.25
CA TYR A 164 -4.15 -8.54 8.36
C TYR A 164 -5.52 -8.05 7.86
N PRO A 165 -6.58 -8.90 7.90
CA PRO A 165 -7.90 -8.54 7.39
C PRO A 165 -8.57 -7.40 8.17
N GLU A 166 -8.16 -7.15 9.42
CA GLU A 166 -8.70 -6.10 10.29
C GLU A 166 -8.50 -4.71 9.68
N GLY A 167 -7.32 -4.41 9.12
CA GLY A 167 -7.03 -3.13 8.49
C GLY A 167 -7.92 -2.86 7.29
N ALA A 168 -8.07 -3.86 6.40
CA ALA A 168 -8.96 -3.77 5.23
C ALA A 168 -10.43 -3.60 5.64
N ARG A 169 -10.87 -4.33 6.68
CA ARG A 169 -12.23 -4.22 7.21
C ARG A 169 -12.51 -2.83 7.77
N ILE A 170 -11.61 -2.29 8.59
CA ILE A 170 -11.79 -0.97 9.19
C ILE A 170 -11.79 0.11 8.09
N SER A 171 -10.87 0.05 7.13
CA SER A 171 -10.84 0.95 5.97
C SER A 171 -12.15 0.98 5.21
N SER A 172 -12.75 -0.18 4.97
CA SER A 172 -14.05 -0.30 4.32
C SER A 172 -15.20 0.26 5.16
N LEU A 173 -15.18 0.02 6.48
CA LEU A 173 -16.18 0.57 7.41
C LEU A 173 -16.08 2.09 7.55
N LEU A 174 -14.90 2.65 7.37
CA LEU A 174 -14.68 4.10 7.27
C LEU A 174 -15.16 4.70 5.95
N GLY A 175 -15.62 3.85 5.01
CA GLY A 175 -16.26 4.24 3.75
C GLY A 175 -15.31 4.37 2.57
N ALA A 176 -14.12 3.79 2.62
CA ALA A 176 -13.24 3.75 1.46
C ALA A 176 -13.88 2.96 0.30
N SER A 177 -13.72 3.47 -0.92
CA SER A 177 -14.13 2.79 -2.15
C SER A 177 -13.01 1.95 -2.76
N ILE A 178 -11.77 2.34 -2.50
CA ILE A 178 -10.56 1.65 -2.90
C ILE A 178 -9.53 1.67 -1.78
N LEU A 179 -8.83 0.56 -1.62
CA LEU A 179 -7.75 0.36 -0.68
C LEU A 179 -6.44 0.14 -1.43
N PHE A 180 -5.43 0.96 -1.14
CA PHE A 180 -4.09 0.85 -1.70
C PHE A 180 -3.15 0.17 -0.73
N TYR A 181 -2.27 -0.68 -1.29
CA TYR A 181 -1.16 -1.31 -0.61
C TYR A 181 0.16 -1.02 -1.35
N PRO A 182 0.78 0.17 -1.14
CA PRO A 182 2.17 0.31 -1.51
C PRO A 182 3.00 -0.71 -0.73
N THR A 183 3.85 -1.47 -1.44
CA THR A 183 4.54 -2.62 -0.87
C THR A 183 5.96 -2.76 -1.39
N ALA A 184 6.79 -3.48 -0.64
CA ALA A 184 8.12 -3.96 -1.02
C ALA A 184 8.22 -5.42 -0.56
N ILE A 185 7.80 -6.35 -1.42
CA ILE A 185 7.81 -7.78 -1.14
C ILE A 185 8.46 -8.55 -2.28
N GLY A 186 9.27 -9.54 -1.93
CA GLY A 186 10.03 -10.32 -2.87
C GLY A 186 10.44 -11.67 -2.29
N TRP A 187 11.18 -12.41 -3.09
CA TRP A 187 11.74 -13.70 -2.71
C TRP A 187 13.14 -13.55 -2.13
N HIS A 188 13.48 -14.35 -1.14
CA HIS A 188 14.86 -14.70 -0.92
C HIS A 188 15.31 -15.61 -2.08
N PRO A 189 16.38 -15.27 -2.82
CA PRO A 189 16.76 -16.02 -4.03
C PRO A 189 16.92 -17.53 -3.83
N HIS A 190 17.35 -17.96 -2.63
CA HIS A 190 17.54 -19.37 -2.30
C HIS A 190 16.22 -20.13 -2.08
N GLU A 191 15.12 -19.44 -1.70
CA GLU A 191 13.81 -20.05 -1.48
C GLU A 191 12.91 -20.01 -2.72
N LYS A 192 13.23 -19.12 -3.68
CA LYS A 192 12.38 -18.85 -4.83
C LYS A 192 11.96 -20.10 -5.60
N LYS A 193 12.90 -21.05 -5.79
CA LYS A 193 12.63 -22.27 -6.56
C LYS A 193 11.59 -23.16 -5.87
N GLU A 194 11.64 -23.28 -4.56
CA GLU A 194 10.79 -24.19 -3.78
C GLU A 194 9.47 -23.53 -3.37
N HIS A 195 9.53 -22.29 -2.89
CA HIS A 195 8.37 -21.63 -2.25
C HIS A 195 7.83 -20.44 -3.04
N GLY A 196 8.57 -19.94 -4.03
CA GLY A 196 8.28 -18.66 -4.66
C GLY A 196 6.90 -18.55 -5.31
N ALA A 197 6.41 -19.61 -5.94
CA ALA A 197 5.08 -19.62 -6.54
C ALA A 197 3.98 -19.53 -5.46
N ALA A 198 4.09 -20.30 -4.38
CA ALA A 198 3.13 -20.30 -3.28
C ALA A 198 3.13 -18.99 -2.50
N GLN A 199 4.31 -18.41 -2.25
CA GLN A 199 4.44 -17.11 -1.57
C GLN A 199 3.75 -15.99 -2.35
N LYS A 200 3.97 -15.92 -3.67
CA LYS A 200 3.33 -14.91 -4.52
C LYS A 200 1.83 -15.13 -4.66
N ASP A 201 1.38 -16.36 -4.79
CA ASP A 201 -0.05 -16.71 -4.85
C ASP A 201 -0.76 -16.34 -3.54
N ALA A 202 -0.19 -16.66 -2.39
CA ALA A 202 -0.71 -16.28 -1.08
C ALA A 202 -0.85 -14.76 -0.94
N TRP A 203 0.18 -14.01 -1.36
CA TRP A 203 0.17 -12.54 -1.36
C TRP A 203 -0.95 -11.96 -2.19
N GLN A 204 -1.18 -12.47 -3.39
CA GLN A 204 -2.26 -12.00 -4.27
C GLN A 204 -3.63 -12.45 -3.76
N THR A 205 -3.72 -13.69 -3.27
CA THR A 205 -4.97 -14.29 -2.78
C THR A 205 -5.51 -13.56 -1.56
N VAL A 206 -4.67 -13.25 -0.55
CA VAL A 206 -5.14 -12.55 0.66
C VAL A 206 -5.72 -11.18 0.34
N GLN A 207 -5.11 -10.43 -0.56
CA GLN A 207 -5.57 -9.10 -0.97
C GLN A 207 -6.86 -9.16 -1.80
N ARG A 208 -6.99 -10.15 -2.70
CA ARG A 208 -8.24 -10.46 -3.38
C ARG A 208 -9.34 -10.86 -2.39
N GLY A 209 -8.98 -11.61 -1.35
CA GLY A 209 -9.88 -11.92 -0.23
C GLY A 209 -10.38 -10.66 0.49
N HIS A 210 -9.51 -9.66 0.69
CA HIS A 210 -9.93 -8.37 1.24
C HIS A 210 -10.90 -7.63 0.32
N ALA A 211 -10.67 -7.65 -0.99
CA ALA A 211 -11.59 -7.07 -1.96
C ALA A 211 -12.99 -7.69 -1.86
N ILE A 212 -13.07 -9.01 -1.87
CA ILE A 212 -14.31 -9.78 -1.80
C ILE A 212 -15.03 -9.55 -0.47
N ALA A 213 -14.35 -9.80 0.66
CA ALA A 213 -14.95 -9.75 1.98
C ALA A 213 -15.49 -8.38 2.38
N ASN A 214 -14.98 -7.32 1.75
CA ASN A 214 -15.36 -5.93 2.04
C ASN A 214 -16.15 -5.27 0.90
N GLY A 215 -16.30 -5.93 -0.25
CA GLY A 215 -16.90 -5.33 -1.44
C GLY A 215 -16.20 -4.01 -1.78
N ILE A 216 -14.86 -4.02 -1.95
CA ILE A 216 -14.02 -2.84 -2.17
C ILE A 216 -13.01 -3.12 -3.29
N TYR A 217 -12.59 -2.09 -4.03
CA TYR A 217 -11.45 -2.23 -4.91
C TYR A 217 -10.15 -2.32 -4.11
N VAL A 218 -9.19 -3.14 -4.56
CA VAL A 218 -7.87 -3.28 -3.94
C VAL A 218 -6.79 -3.09 -5.00
N ALA A 219 -5.84 -2.21 -4.71
CA ALA A 219 -4.70 -1.89 -5.56
C ALA A 219 -3.39 -2.17 -4.81
N ALA A 220 -2.62 -3.15 -5.26
CA ALA A 220 -1.30 -3.47 -4.73
C ALA A 220 -0.22 -2.93 -5.66
N VAL A 221 0.75 -2.21 -5.09
CA VAL A 221 1.83 -1.56 -5.85
C VAL A 221 3.16 -2.02 -5.30
N ASN A 222 3.86 -2.85 -6.04
CA ASN A 222 5.14 -3.42 -5.64
C ASN A 222 6.30 -2.83 -6.47
N ARG A 223 7.51 -2.96 -5.94
CA ARG A 223 8.76 -2.69 -6.67
C ARG A 223 9.24 -3.96 -7.38
N ILE A 224 10.26 -3.82 -8.24
CA ILE A 224 10.90 -4.93 -8.95
C ILE A 224 12.41 -4.91 -8.76
N GLY A 225 13.03 -6.03 -9.10
CA GLY A 225 14.47 -6.18 -9.23
C GLY A 225 15.14 -6.78 -8.00
N LEU A 226 16.39 -7.17 -8.16
CA LEU A 226 17.22 -7.71 -7.09
C LEU A 226 17.92 -6.57 -6.37
N GLU A 227 17.63 -6.40 -5.10
CA GLU A 227 18.28 -5.41 -4.24
C GLU A 227 19.13 -6.13 -3.18
N LYS A 228 20.39 -5.69 -3.03
CA LYS A 228 21.36 -6.28 -2.12
C LYS A 228 21.92 -5.22 -1.18
N PRO A 229 21.95 -5.46 0.14
CA PRO A 229 22.55 -4.53 1.08
C PRO A 229 24.07 -4.41 0.90
N THR A 230 24.72 -5.50 0.47
CA THR A 230 26.14 -5.55 0.06
C THR A 230 26.27 -6.44 -1.18
N PRO A 231 27.36 -6.29 -1.98
CA PRO A 231 27.56 -7.13 -3.17
C PRO A 231 27.56 -8.65 -2.89
N GLN A 232 27.95 -9.06 -1.69
CA GLN A 232 28.05 -10.46 -1.26
C GLN A 232 26.77 -11.02 -0.67
N ALA A 233 25.85 -10.15 -0.26
CA ALA A 233 24.56 -10.58 0.31
C ALA A 233 23.68 -11.22 -0.77
N PRO A 234 22.83 -12.21 -0.42
CA PRO A 234 21.88 -12.78 -1.35
C PRO A 234 20.89 -11.75 -1.88
N GLY A 235 20.46 -10.82 -1.03
CA GLY A 235 19.47 -9.79 -1.34
C GLY A 235 18.05 -10.33 -1.37
N ILE A 236 17.12 -9.44 -1.77
CA ILE A 236 15.73 -9.75 -2.03
C ILE A 236 15.43 -9.48 -3.51
N GLU A 237 14.84 -10.43 -4.19
CA GLU A 237 14.32 -10.28 -5.55
C GLU A 237 12.84 -9.89 -5.48
N PHE A 238 12.56 -8.61 -5.62
CA PHE A 238 11.20 -8.05 -5.62
C PHE A 238 10.45 -8.49 -6.87
N TRP A 239 9.26 -9.07 -6.68
CA TRP A 239 8.53 -9.79 -7.76
C TRP A 239 7.52 -8.94 -8.52
N GLY A 240 7.51 -7.62 -8.35
CA GLY A 240 6.58 -6.77 -9.07
C GLY A 240 5.15 -7.26 -8.94
N SER A 241 4.54 -7.59 -10.06
CA SER A 241 3.18 -8.13 -10.15
C SER A 241 2.13 -7.22 -9.52
N SER A 242 2.36 -5.90 -9.53
CA SER A 242 1.39 -4.90 -9.08
C SER A 242 0.05 -5.14 -9.76
N PHE A 243 -1.06 -5.00 -9.04
CA PHE A 243 -2.37 -5.32 -9.60
C PHE A 243 -3.49 -4.46 -9.03
N LEU A 244 -4.60 -4.41 -9.78
CA LEU A 244 -5.87 -3.85 -9.35
C LEU A 244 -6.92 -4.96 -9.38
N ALA A 245 -7.61 -5.19 -8.25
CA ALA A 245 -8.72 -6.13 -8.14
C ALA A 245 -10.05 -5.41 -7.88
N ASP A 246 -11.12 -5.95 -8.45
CA ASP A 246 -12.49 -5.46 -8.24
C ASP A 246 -13.11 -6.00 -6.94
N PRO A 247 -14.31 -5.54 -6.53
CA PRO A 247 -15.00 -6.02 -5.33
C PRO A 247 -15.37 -7.51 -5.32
N GLN A 248 -15.24 -8.22 -6.43
CA GLN A 248 -15.39 -9.68 -6.52
C GLN A 248 -14.04 -10.42 -6.56
N GLY A 249 -12.93 -9.68 -6.38
CA GLY A 249 -11.58 -10.23 -6.42
C GLY A 249 -11.07 -10.56 -7.82
N ILE A 250 -11.74 -10.09 -8.87
CA ILE A 250 -11.30 -10.24 -10.25
C ILE A 250 -10.15 -9.25 -10.49
N ILE A 251 -9.04 -9.72 -11.04
CA ILE A 251 -7.91 -8.87 -11.41
C ILE A 251 -8.26 -8.13 -12.69
N LEU A 252 -8.41 -6.80 -12.60
CA LEU A 252 -8.71 -5.92 -13.72
C LEU A 252 -7.46 -5.58 -14.53
N ALA A 253 -6.33 -5.43 -13.86
CA ALA A 253 -5.03 -5.17 -14.48
C ALA A 253 -3.91 -5.72 -13.60
N GLN A 254 -2.84 -6.21 -14.22
CA GLN A 254 -1.67 -6.74 -13.53
C GLN A 254 -0.40 -6.46 -14.33
N ALA A 255 0.65 -6.00 -13.64
CA ALA A 255 1.98 -5.80 -14.19
C ALA A 255 2.76 -7.12 -14.26
N SER A 256 3.83 -7.14 -15.07
CA SER A 256 4.82 -8.21 -15.10
C SER A 256 5.57 -8.33 -13.78
N GLN A 257 6.39 -9.40 -13.67
CA GLN A 257 7.19 -9.63 -12.47
C GLN A 257 8.51 -8.86 -12.44
N ASP A 258 8.99 -8.43 -13.62
CA ASP A 258 10.38 -8.06 -13.83
C ASP A 258 10.59 -6.77 -14.63
N LYS A 259 9.49 -6.07 -15.01
CA LYS A 259 9.60 -4.84 -15.80
C LYS A 259 9.08 -3.63 -15.03
N GLU A 260 9.70 -2.49 -15.28
CA GLU A 260 9.12 -1.22 -14.87
C GLU A 260 7.89 -0.93 -15.74
N GLU A 261 6.76 -0.73 -15.09
CA GLU A 261 5.47 -0.55 -15.77
C GLU A 261 4.61 0.50 -15.05
N ILE A 262 3.84 1.21 -15.84
CA ILE A 262 2.77 2.07 -15.35
C ILE A 262 1.46 1.42 -15.81
N LEU A 263 0.69 0.88 -14.85
CA LEU A 263 -0.65 0.38 -15.11
C LEU A 263 -1.64 1.52 -14.95
N VAL A 264 -2.54 1.68 -15.92
CA VAL A 264 -3.72 2.55 -15.78
C VAL A 264 -4.95 1.71 -16.08
N ALA A 265 -5.88 1.64 -15.11
CA ALA A 265 -7.11 0.89 -15.24
C ALA A 265 -8.27 1.62 -14.55
N GLU A 266 -9.47 1.45 -15.08
CA GLU A 266 -10.67 2.10 -14.55
C GLU A 266 -11.37 1.24 -13.50
N ILE A 267 -11.90 1.91 -12.48
CA ILE A 267 -12.87 1.36 -11.53
C ILE A 267 -14.21 2.07 -11.70
N ASP A 268 -15.31 1.33 -11.48
CA ASP A 268 -16.68 1.86 -11.54
C ASP A 268 -17.31 1.82 -10.13
N LEU A 269 -17.59 2.99 -9.58
CA LEU A 269 -18.25 3.10 -8.26
C LEU A 269 -19.70 2.64 -8.29
N GLY A 270 -20.36 2.66 -9.46
CA GLY A 270 -21.69 2.07 -9.64
C GLY A 270 -21.65 0.55 -9.53
N HIS A 271 -20.61 -0.08 -10.10
CA HIS A 271 -20.38 -1.51 -9.93
C HIS A 271 -20.13 -1.89 -8.45
N LEU A 272 -19.30 -1.13 -7.73
CA LEU A 272 -19.09 -1.32 -6.31
C LEU A 272 -20.39 -1.28 -5.51
N GLU A 273 -21.24 -0.27 -5.73
CA GLU A 273 -22.54 -0.15 -5.07
C GLU A 273 -23.45 -1.33 -5.41
N ASN A 274 -23.47 -1.76 -6.68
CA ASN A 274 -24.28 -2.91 -7.13
C ASN A 274 -23.84 -4.21 -6.44
N ILE A 275 -22.52 -4.46 -6.34
CA ILE A 275 -21.98 -5.62 -5.62
C ILE A 275 -22.40 -5.59 -4.15
N ARG A 276 -22.24 -4.47 -3.44
CA ARG A 276 -22.61 -4.33 -2.04
C ARG A 276 -24.10 -4.51 -1.77
N ARG A 277 -24.95 -4.18 -2.74
CA ARG A 277 -26.41 -4.43 -2.64
C ARG A 277 -26.76 -5.89 -2.79
N ASN A 278 -26.16 -6.57 -3.75
CA ASN A 278 -26.49 -7.96 -4.10
C ASN A 278 -25.74 -8.98 -3.23
N TRP A 279 -24.53 -8.63 -2.76
CA TRP A 279 -23.70 -9.41 -1.85
C TRP A 279 -23.42 -8.58 -0.59
N PRO A 280 -24.38 -8.52 0.33
CA PRO A 280 -24.42 -7.51 1.39
C PRO A 280 -23.56 -7.89 2.61
N PHE A 281 -22.32 -8.31 2.42
CA PHE A 281 -21.44 -8.78 3.48
C PHE A 281 -21.24 -7.76 4.60
N LEU A 282 -21.22 -6.46 4.31
CA LEU A 282 -21.09 -5.42 5.33
C LEU A 282 -22.37 -5.27 6.16
N ARG A 283 -23.56 -5.43 5.55
CA ARG A 283 -24.85 -5.34 6.22
C ARG A 283 -25.10 -6.53 7.13
N ASP A 284 -24.68 -7.74 6.69
CA ASP A 284 -24.99 -8.99 7.36
C ASP A 284 -23.98 -9.35 8.46
N ARG A 285 -23.07 -8.42 8.80
CA ARG A 285 -22.09 -8.59 9.88
C ARG A 285 -22.78 -8.76 11.23
N ARG A 286 -22.32 -9.73 12.00
CA ARG A 286 -22.77 -10.00 13.38
C ARG A 286 -21.90 -9.25 14.38
N ILE A 287 -22.03 -7.90 14.39
CA ILE A 287 -21.24 -7.00 15.23
C ILE A 287 -21.36 -7.32 16.73
N ASP A 288 -22.47 -7.93 17.13
CA ASP A 288 -22.75 -8.43 18.48
C ASP A 288 -21.83 -9.59 18.90
N ALA A 289 -21.23 -10.31 17.93
CA ALA A 289 -20.43 -11.51 18.18
C ALA A 289 -18.90 -11.29 18.01
N TYR A 290 -18.45 -10.10 17.59
CA TYR A 290 -17.04 -9.88 17.23
C TYR A 290 -16.17 -9.31 18.36
N GLY A 291 -16.69 -9.13 19.57
CA GLY A 291 -15.96 -8.51 20.67
C GLY A 291 -14.64 -9.23 21.03
N GLN A 292 -14.56 -10.52 20.78
CA GLN A 292 -13.40 -11.33 21.08
C GLN A 292 -12.20 -11.11 20.13
N ILE A 293 -12.40 -10.49 18.95
CA ILE A 293 -11.33 -10.31 17.95
C ILE A 293 -10.19 -9.42 18.47
N THR A 294 -10.42 -8.66 19.53
CA THR A 294 -9.40 -7.80 20.16
C THR A 294 -8.48 -8.57 21.12
N ASN A 295 -8.78 -9.83 21.42
CA ASN A 295 -7.92 -10.68 22.21
C ASN A 295 -6.90 -11.39 21.32
N ARG A 296 -5.65 -11.48 21.79
CA ARG A 296 -4.59 -12.18 21.06
C ARG A 296 -4.85 -13.69 20.95
N PHE A 297 -5.39 -14.29 22.04
CA PHE A 297 -5.81 -15.68 22.13
C PHE A 297 -7.08 -15.78 22.97
N LEU A 298 -7.88 -16.80 22.71
CA LEU A 298 -9.14 -17.07 23.41
C LEU A 298 -9.05 -18.29 24.34
N GLU A 299 -7.98 -19.09 24.26
CA GLU A 299 -7.75 -20.20 25.15
C GLU A 299 -7.43 -19.71 26.57
N GLU A 300 -8.04 -20.36 27.58
CA GLU A 300 -7.68 -20.10 28.98
C GLU A 300 -6.23 -20.51 29.27
N GLU A 301 -5.48 -19.61 29.86
CA GLU A 301 -4.12 -19.92 30.30
C GLU A 301 -4.17 -20.89 31.49
N LYS A 302 -3.72 -22.14 31.26
CA LYS A 302 -3.77 -23.23 32.23
C LYS A 302 -3.13 -22.92 33.59
N TRP A 303 -2.22 -21.94 33.65
CA TRP A 303 -1.59 -21.52 34.90
C TRP A 303 -2.50 -20.64 35.79
N LYS A 304 -3.62 -20.12 35.26
CA LYS A 304 -4.64 -19.36 36.04
C LYS A 304 -5.62 -20.26 36.78
N GLN A 305 -5.55 -21.57 36.59
CA GLN A 305 -6.44 -22.55 37.22
C GLN A 305 -5.87 -23.15 38.52
N LYS A 306 -5.19 -22.37 39.36
CA LYS A 306 -4.74 -22.79 40.67
C LYS A 306 -5.43 -22.00 41.76
#